data_96b7c9151f8220b724885ae1bde79480
#
_entry.id   96b7c9151f8220b724885ae1bde79480
#
_cell.length_a   1.000
_cell.length_b   1.000
_cell.length_c   1.000
_cell.angle_alpha   90.00
_cell.angle_beta   90.00
_cell.angle_gamma   90.00
#
_symmetry.space_group_name_H-M   'P 1'
#
loop_
_entity.id
_entity.type
_entity.pdbx_description
1 polymer ?
#
loop_
_entity_poly.entity_id
_entity_poly.type
_entity_poly.pdbx_seq_one_letter_code
_entity_poly.pdbx_strand_id
1 'polypeptide(L)'
;MFGRLAVLPEARGDGLGAALLAESERLAREAGATEMHLHAQCRVTPFYERMGYAQYGPGELAEHVEHIWMEKLLGEAGGRG
;
A
#
# COMPACT_ATOMS: atom_id res chain seq x y z
N MET A 1 8.27 -17.32 -12.47
CA MET A 1 8.51 -16.01 -12.17
C MET A 1 7.94 -15.56 -10.87
N PHE A 2 8.44 -14.58 -10.34
CA PHE A 2 8.12 -14.26 -9.06
C PHE A 2 7.11 -13.20 -8.99
N GLY A 3 6.42 -13.02 -7.95
CA GLY A 3 5.56 -11.91 -7.72
C GLY A 3 6.32 -10.63 -7.77
N ARG A 4 5.66 -9.55 -8.10
CA ARG A 4 6.29 -8.27 -8.10
C ARG A 4 5.71 -7.42 -7.02
N LEU A 5 6.54 -6.51 -6.56
CA LEU A 5 6.20 -5.62 -5.52
C LEU A 5 5.91 -4.27 -6.13
N ALA A 6 4.86 -3.64 -5.74
CA ALA A 6 4.57 -2.28 -6.11
C ALA A 6 4.63 -1.41 -4.86
N VAL A 7 5.24 -0.25 -4.98
CA VAL A 7 5.41 0.63 -3.83
C VAL A 7 4.83 1.99 -4.16
N LEU A 8 3.94 2.46 -3.30
CA LEU A 8 3.40 3.80 -3.45
C LEU A 8 4.33 4.81 -2.81
N PRO A 9 4.34 6.03 -3.29
CA PRO A 9 5.06 7.07 -2.59
C PRO A 9 4.47 7.27 -1.20
N GLU A 10 5.13 8.09 -0.44
CA GLU A 10 4.72 8.32 0.92
C GLU A 10 3.24 8.66 1.01
N ALA A 11 2.54 7.98 1.87
CA ALA A 11 1.10 8.13 2.01
C ALA A 11 0.79 9.05 3.17
N ARG A 12 0.20 10.17 2.87
CA ARG A 12 -0.09 11.16 3.90
C ARG A 12 -1.56 11.32 4.18
N GLY A 13 -2.39 10.71 3.40
CA GLY A 13 -3.82 10.86 3.59
C GLY A 13 -4.39 12.11 2.96
N ASP A 14 -3.56 12.98 2.40
CA ASP A 14 -3.98 14.19 1.83
C ASP A 14 -4.30 14.02 0.40
N GLY A 15 -4.82 13.84 -0.29
CA GLY A 15 -5.00 13.74 -1.70
C GLY A 15 -5.09 12.34 -2.20
N LEU A 16 -5.01 11.35 -1.31
CA LEU A 16 -5.08 9.98 -1.73
C LEU A 16 -6.35 9.39 -1.18
N GLY A 17 -7.39 9.43 -1.92
CA GLY A 17 -8.65 8.86 -1.48
C GLY A 17 -8.76 7.40 -1.86
N ALA A 18 -9.85 6.77 -1.42
CA ALA A 18 -10.07 5.36 -1.69
C ALA A 18 -10.10 5.06 -3.19
N ALA A 19 -10.68 5.94 -3.98
CA ALA A 19 -10.75 5.71 -5.42
C ALA A 19 -9.37 5.75 -6.06
N LEU A 20 -8.52 6.68 -5.60
CA LEU A 20 -7.19 6.77 -6.15
C LEU A 20 -6.36 5.57 -5.73
N LEU A 21 -6.52 5.12 -4.51
CA LEU A 21 -5.82 3.93 -4.04
C LEU A 21 -6.26 2.71 -4.85
N ALA A 22 -7.55 2.56 -5.09
CA ALA A 22 -8.04 1.44 -5.86
C ALA A 22 -7.48 1.47 -7.28
N GLU A 23 -7.38 2.65 -7.86
CA GLU A 23 -6.81 2.77 -9.19
C GLU A 23 -5.32 2.39 -9.19
N SER A 24 -4.60 2.81 -8.16
CA SER A 24 -3.19 2.44 -8.05
C SER A 24 -3.04 0.92 -7.95
N GLU A 25 -3.91 0.27 -7.18
CA GLU A 25 -3.85 -1.18 -7.06
C GLU A 25 -4.18 -1.85 -8.38
N ARG A 26 -5.15 -1.31 -9.12
CA ARG A 26 -5.50 -1.87 -10.41
C ARG A 26 -4.31 -1.80 -11.37
N LEU A 27 -3.64 -0.66 -11.40
CA LEU A 27 -2.49 -0.50 -12.27
C LEU A 27 -1.36 -1.43 -11.85
N ALA A 28 -1.17 -1.61 -10.55
CA ALA A 28 -0.14 -2.52 -10.06
C ALA A 28 -0.42 -3.94 -10.49
N ARG A 29 -1.69 -4.36 -10.40
CA ARG A 29 -2.04 -5.70 -10.84
C ARG A 29 -1.80 -5.87 -12.34
N GLU A 30 -2.13 -4.86 -13.12
CA GLU A 30 -1.91 -4.95 -14.56
C GLU A 30 -0.43 -5.05 -14.88
N ALA A 31 0.41 -4.48 -14.03
CA ALA A 31 1.84 -4.57 -14.22
C ALA A 31 2.43 -5.87 -13.69
N GLY A 32 1.61 -6.74 -13.12
CA GLY A 32 2.08 -8.02 -12.65
C GLY A 32 2.43 -8.06 -11.18
N ALA A 33 2.10 -7.02 -10.43
CA ALA A 33 2.43 -7.00 -9.02
C ALA A 33 1.48 -7.88 -8.24
N THR A 34 2.01 -8.60 -7.27
CA THR A 34 1.21 -9.43 -6.39
C THR A 34 1.10 -8.83 -4.99
N GLU A 35 1.87 -7.80 -4.70
CA GLU A 35 1.85 -7.15 -3.40
C GLU A 35 1.93 -5.66 -3.60
N MET A 36 1.29 -4.92 -2.71
CA MET A 36 1.34 -3.49 -2.72
C MET A 36 1.90 -3.04 -1.40
N HIS A 37 2.91 -2.16 -1.42
CA HIS A 37 3.52 -1.67 -0.20
C HIS A 37 3.43 -0.16 -0.18
N LEU A 38 3.28 0.40 0.99
CA LEU A 38 3.30 1.84 1.12
C LEU A 38 3.90 2.23 2.46
N HIS A 39 4.48 3.42 2.48
CA HIS A 39 5.10 3.96 3.68
C HIS A 39 4.15 5.04 4.18
N ALA A 40 3.41 4.76 5.22
CA ALA A 40 2.30 5.60 5.66
C ALA A 40 2.64 6.31 6.94
N GLN A 41 2.21 7.55 7.05
CA GLN A 41 2.26 8.22 8.34
C GLN A 41 1.35 7.46 9.29
N CYS A 42 1.80 7.30 10.53
CA CYS A 42 1.05 6.47 11.46
C CYS A 42 -0.35 6.98 11.70
N ARG A 43 -0.56 8.27 11.59
CA ARG A 43 -1.88 8.83 11.85
C ARG A 43 -2.92 8.42 10.82
N VAL A 44 -2.49 7.95 9.65
CA VAL A 44 -3.46 7.57 8.61
C VAL A 44 -3.54 6.06 8.43
N THR A 45 -2.87 5.29 9.26
CA THR A 45 -2.93 3.85 9.13
C THR A 45 -4.34 3.29 9.26
N PRO A 46 -5.23 3.84 10.10
CA PRO A 46 -6.59 3.26 10.14
C PRO A 46 -7.29 3.28 8.81
N PHE A 47 -7.06 4.32 8.00
CA PHE A 47 -7.65 4.36 6.67
C PHE A 47 -7.16 3.21 5.82
N TYR A 48 -5.83 2.98 5.83
CA TYR A 48 -5.28 1.92 5.01
C TYR A 48 -5.63 0.55 5.54
N GLU A 49 -5.77 0.41 6.86
CA GLU A 49 -6.19 -0.87 7.40
C GLU A 49 -7.59 -1.22 6.92
N ARG A 50 -8.47 -0.24 6.82
CA ARG A 50 -9.80 -0.51 6.29
C ARG A 50 -9.75 -0.88 4.82
N MET A 51 -8.71 -0.48 4.12
CA MET A 51 -8.55 -0.85 2.72
C MET A 51 -7.85 -2.18 2.53
N GLY A 52 -7.52 -2.86 3.63
CA GLY A 52 -6.93 -4.18 3.55
C GLY A 52 -5.45 -4.24 3.77
N TYR A 53 -4.84 -3.14 4.18
CA TYR A 53 -3.40 -3.11 4.43
C TYR A 53 -3.10 -3.49 5.85
N ALA A 54 -1.94 -4.11 6.06
CA ALA A 54 -1.47 -4.48 7.39
C ALA A 54 -0.12 -3.86 7.62
N GLN A 55 0.10 -3.38 8.82
CA GLN A 55 1.39 -2.82 9.19
C GLN A 55 2.41 -3.93 9.35
N TYR A 56 3.65 -3.65 8.97
CA TYR A 56 4.71 -4.60 9.19
C TYR A 56 5.99 -3.83 9.50
N GLY A 57 6.85 -4.48 10.26
CA GLY A 57 8.10 -3.88 10.63
C GLY A 57 7.92 -2.82 11.71
N PRO A 58 9.00 -2.30 12.22
CA PRO A 58 8.92 -1.27 13.24
C PRO A 58 8.60 0.07 12.60
N GLY A 59 7.94 0.93 13.34
CA GLY A 59 7.73 2.28 12.90
C GLY A 59 9.03 3.04 12.90
N GLU A 60 9.10 4.10 12.11
CA GLU A 60 10.30 4.91 12.09
C GLU A 60 9.91 6.37 11.97
N LEU A 61 10.77 7.21 12.48
CA LEU A 61 10.55 8.64 12.46
C LEU A 61 11.20 9.21 11.21
N ALA A 62 10.40 9.83 10.38
CA ALA A 62 10.91 10.46 9.18
C ALA A 62 10.38 11.87 9.14
N GLU A 63 11.26 12.86 9.04
CA GLU A 63 10.87 14.26 9.01
C GLU A 63 9.99 14.61 10.19
N HIS A 64 10.35 14.11 11.36
CA HIS A 64 9.65 14.38 12.61
C HIS A 64 8.23 13.82 12.67
N VAL A 65 7.90 12.89 11.76
CA VAL A 65 6.61 12.25 11.77
C VAL A 65 6.81 10.75 11.74
N GLU A 66 6.08 10.03 12.57
CA GLU A 66 6.18 8.58 12.58
C GLU A 66 5.56 7.98 11.36
N HIS A 67 6.26 7.07 10.74
CA HIS A 67 5.79 6.35 9.57
C HIS A 67 5.94 4.86 9.81
N ILE A 68 5.15 4.07 9.11
CA ILE A 68 5.29 2.63 9.16
C ILE A 68 4.97 2.06 7.79
N TRP A 69 5.62 0.98 7.46
CA TRP A 69 5.34 0.29 6.21
C TRP A 69 4.08 -0.53 6.35
N MET A 70 3.28 -0.54 5.30
CA MET A 70 2.08 -1.36 5.25
C MET A 70 2.07 -2.13 3.95
N GLU A 71 1.42 -3.27 3.97
CA GLU A 71 1.37 -4.12 2.79
C GLU A 71 -0.01 -4.71 2.60
N LYS A 72 -0.30 -5.06 1.37
CA LYS A 72 -1.54 -5.72 1.03
C LYS A 72 -1.26 -6.69 -0.10
N LEU A 73 -1.75 -7.90 0.02
CA LEU A 73 -1.65 -8.85 -1.06
C LEU A 73 -2.70 -8.52 -2.10
N LEU A 74 -2.29 -8.43 -3.34
CA LEU A 74 -3.20 -8.10 -4.42
C LEU A 74 -3.80 -9.35 -5.06
N GLY A 75 -3.35 -10.50 -4.63
CA GLY A 75 -3.81 -11.73 -5.22
C GLY A 75 -3.09 -12.01 -6.50
N GLU A 76 -3.57 -12.99 -7.23
CA GLU A 76 -2.91 -13.35 -8.44
C GLU A 76 -3.30 -12.42 -9.52
N ALA A 77 -2.33 -11.95 -10.20
CA ALA A 77 -2.59 -11.11 -11.31
C ALA A 77 -3.36 -11.91 -12.33
N GLY A 78 -4.37 -11.38 -12.80
CA GLY A 78 -5.18 -12.10 -13.70
C GLY A 78 -6.09 -13.04 -13.02
N GLY A 79 -6.05 -13.06 -11.85
CA GLY A 79 -6.91 -13.70 -11.03
C GLY A 79 -7.30 -14.92 -11.22
N ARG A 80 -7.21 -15.39 -11.40
CA ARG A 80 -7.66 -16.32 -11.54
C ARG A 80 -8.23 -16.56 -10.85
N GLY A 81 -8.32 -16.32 -10.70
CA GLY A 81 -9.04 -16.64 -10.18
C GLY A 81 -9.32 -16.65 -9.69
#